data_ce29cbdb3e267aba3254cd68798b28cc
#
_entry.id   ce29cbdb3e267aba3254cd68798b28cc
#
_cell.length_a   1.000
_cell.length_b   1.000
_cell.length_c   1.000
_cell.angle_alpha   90.00
_cell.angle_beta   90.00
_cell.angle_gamma   90.00
#
_symmetry.space_group_name_H-M   'P 1'
#
loop_
_entity.id
_entity.type
_entity.pdbx_description
1 polymer ?
#
loop_
_entity_poly.entity_id
_entity_poly.type
_entity_poly.pdbx_seq_one_letter_code
_entity_poly.pdbx_strand_id
1 'polypeptide(L)'
;MVFRAFSKSLISKYILRTGIVLLVTISLFAFFNISTLKELFLQDAKDDIETVSEIILHTTHFQMLKDNRTQVYEMINEVCSHEKINRIRLFSTAGHVHFSTLEGEIGKGMEEINTPCEECNSDVFLPDSHPLGNSRRIFHNDQGEEILSVTTEIRNKPSCYTAACHVHPPDVKILGFLEVQGSLANIGVQASSYRNSIATFGVTLL
;
A
#
# COMPACT_ATOMS: atom_id res chain seq x y z
N MET A 1 3.21 25.77 -49.10
CA MET A 1 2.14 25.85 -50.14
C MET A 1 1.52 24.49 -50.49
N VAL A 2 2.03 23.38 -49.95
CA VAL A 2 1.59 22.00 -50.27
C VAL A 2 0.30 21.57 -49.55
N PHE A 3 0.00 22.15 -48.38
CA PHE A 3 -1.16 21.80 -47.57
C PHE A 3 -2.55 22.22 -48.14
N ARG A 4 -2.57 23.18 -49.08
CA ARG A 4 -3.83 23.71 -49.64
C ARG A 4 -4.41 22.88 -50.79
N ALA A 5 -3.58 22.04 -51.42
CA ALA A 5 -3.99 21.19 -52.57
C ALA A 5 -4.70 19.87 -52.09
N PHE A 6 -4.42 19.42 -50.86
CA PHE A 6 -4.95 18.18 -50.29
C PHE A 6 -6.44 18.25 -49.96
N SER A 7 -6.99 19.44 -49.76
CA SER A 7 -8.39 19.60 -49.25
C SER A 7 -9.49 19.43 -50.32
N LYS A 8 -9.15 19.29 -51.62
CA LYS A 8 -10.15 19.25 -52.70
C LYS A 8 -10.44 17.84 -53.27
N SER A 9 -9.67 16.82 -52.90
CA SER A 9 -9.87 15.46 -53.32
C SER A 9 -10.78 14.70 -52.35
N LEU A 10 -11.76 13.97 -52.85
CA LEU A 10 -12.63 13.07 -52.06
C LEU A 10 -11.77 12.05 -51.28
N ILE A 11 -10.72 11.54 -51.89
CA ILE A 11 -9.79 10.60 -51.28
C ILE A 11 -9.10 11.19 -50.03
N SER A 12 -8.67 12.45 -50.12
CA SER A 12 -8.05 13.15 -48.95
C SER A 12 -9.02 13.32 -47.78
N LYS A 13 -10.29 13.60 -48.05
CA LYS A 13 -11.34 13.70 -47.00
C LYS A 13 -11.60 12.35 -46.32
N TYR A 14 -11.58 11.25 -47.06
CA TYR A 14 -11.71 9.91 -46.51
C TYR A 14 -10.52 9.54 -45.66
N ILE A 15 -9.30 9.75 -46.15
CA ILE A 15 -8.07 9.49 -45.40
C ILE A 15 -8.03 10.29 -44.10
N LEU A 16 -8.40 11.58 -44.14
CA LEU A 16 -8.44 12.42 -42.95
C LEU A 16 -9.50 11.92 -41.94
N ARG A 17 -10.69 11.54 -42.39
CA ARG A 17 -11.74 11.06 -41.50
C ARG A 17 -11.39 9.71 -40.87
N THR A 18 -10.87 8.77 -41.66
CA THR A 18 -10.42 7.47 -41.12
C THR A 18 -9.24 7.64 -40.17
N GLY A 19 -8.29 8.53 -40.46
CA GLY A 19 -7.20 8.86 -39.58
C GLY A 19 -7.64 9.44 -38.23
N ILE A 20 -8.62 10.38 -38.26
CA ILE A 20 -9.20 10.94 -37.03
C ILE A 20 -9.91 9.86 -36.21
N VAL A 21 -10.73 9.01 -36.84
CA VAL A 21 -11.43 7.93 -36.15
C VAL A 21 -10.43 6.98 -35.49
N LEU A 22 -9.37 6.59 -36.22
CA LEU A 22 -8.33 5.70 -35.71
C LEU A 22 -7.58 6.32 -34.54
N LEU A 23 -7.21 7.62 -34.63
CA LEU A 23 -6.57 8.35 -33.54
C LEU A 23 -7.47 8.40 -32.28
N VAL A 24 -8.75 8.69 -32.42
CA VAL A 24 -9.70 8.74 -31.30
C VAL A 24 -9.81 7.35 -30.66
N THR A 25 -9.93 6.29 -31.48
CA THR A 25 -10.06 4.92 -30.99
C THR A 25 -8.80 4.49 -30.23
N ILE A 26 -7.61 4.76 -30.76
CA ILE A 26 -6.34 4.46 -30.08
C ILE A 26 -6.21 5.25 -28.78
N SER A 27 -6.57 6.53 -28.79
CA SER A 27 -6.51 7.37 -27.59
C SER A 27 -7.45 6.90 -26.48
N LEU A 28 -8.68 6.52 -26.82
CA LEU A 28 -9.62 5.92 -25.89
C LEU A 28 -9.12 4.59 -25.34
N PHE A 29 -8.64 3.73 -26.21
CA PHE A 29 -8.06 2.44 -25.80
C PHE A 29 -6.86 2.64 -24.86
N ALA A 30 -5.94 3.54 -25.17
CA ALA A 30 -4.80 3.85 -24.32
C ALA A 30 -5.24 4.41 -22.96
N PHE A 31 -6.23 5.31 -22.95
CA PHE A 31 -6.77 5.88 -21.70
C PHE A 31 -7.36 4.80 -20.79
N PHE A 32 -8.22 3.91 -21.32
CA PHE A 32 -8.78 2.82 -20.54
C PHE A 32 -7.73 1.85 -20.04
N ASN A 33 -6.76 1.47 -20.88
CA ASN A 33 -5.67 0.57 -20.46
C ASN A 33 -4.81 1.16 -19.34
N ILE A 34 -4.44 2.44 -19.40
CA ILE A 34 -3.62 3.09 -18.36
C ILE A 34 -4.40 3.14 -17.03
N SER A 35 -5.69 3.46 -17.06
CA SER A 35 -6.52 3.48 -15.86
C SER A 35 -6.61 2.10 -15.20
N THR A 36 -6.89 1.07 -15.98
CA THR A 36 -6.98 -0.31 -15.50
C THR A 36 -5.65 -0.80 -14.94
N LEU A 37 -4.53 -0.45 -15.61
CA LEU A 37 -3.20 -0.85 -15.17
C LEU A 37 -2.81 -0.24 -13.82
N LYS A 38 -3.16 1.03 -13.58
CA LYS A 38 -2.94 1.68 -12.28
C LYS A 38 -3.70 0.97 -11.15
N GLU A 39 -4.96 0.63 -11.38
CA GLU A 39 -5.77 -0.12 -10.41
C GLU A 39 -5.17 -1.50 -10.10
N LEU A 40 -4.71 -2.22 -11.13
CA LEU A 40 -4.08 -3.53 -10.97
C LEU A 40 -2.79 -3.42 -10.14
N PHE A 41 -1.91 -2.46 -10.43
CA PHE A 41 -0.68 -2.26 -9.67
C PHE A 41 -0.97 -1.87 -8.22
N LEU A 42 -2.00 -1.06 -7.99
CA LEU A 42 -2.39 -0.68 -6.64
C LEU A 42 -2.94 -1.89 -5.86
N GLN A 43 -3.72 -2.73 -6.51
CA GLN A 43 -4.23 -3.95 -5.90
C GLN A 43 -3.09 -4.92 -5.57
N ASP A 44 -2.17 -5.15 -6.50
CA ASP A 44 -0.98 -5.99 -6.31
C ASP A 44 -0.13 -5.51 -5.11
N ALA A 45 0.10 -4.20 -5.01
CA ALA A 45 0.83 -3.64 -3.88
C ALA A 45 0.09 -3.82 -2.54
N LYS A 46 -1.24 -3.74 -2.53
CA LYS A 46 -2.04 -4.02 -1.34
C LYS A 46 -1.89 -5.47 -0.90
N ASP A 47 -2.00 -6.40 -1.85
CA ASP A 47 -1.90 -7.82 -1.59
C ASP A 47 -0.47 -8.21 -1.16
N ASP A 48 0.57 -7.58 -1.73
CA ASP A 48 1.97 -7.73 -1.32
C ASP A 48 2.16 -7.34 0.16
N ILE A 49 1.71 -6.15 0.56
CA ILE A 49 1.91 -5.65 1.94
C ILE A 49 1.08 -6.46 2.95
N GLU A 50 -0.12 -6.88 2.59
CA GLU A 50 -0.94 -7.77 3.41
C GLU A 50 -0.25 -9.12 3.63
N THR A 51 0.30 -9.71 2.56
CA THR A 51 1.07 -10.94 2.62
C THR A 51 2.29 -10.80 3.53
N VAL A 52 3.02 -9.69 3.43
CA VAL A 52 4.16 -9.39 4.32
C VAL A 52 3.70 -9.30 5.77
N SER A 53 2.58 -8.63 6.04
CA SER A 53 2.01 -8.53 7.38
C SER A 53 1.68 -9.90 7.96
N GLU A 54 1.04 -10.78 7.19
CA GLU A 54 0.74 -12.14 7.60
C GLU A 54 2.00 -12.97 7.85
N ILE A 55 3.01 -12.87 6.99
CA ILE A 55 4.29 -13.55 7.15
C ILE A 55 4.96 -13.12 8.46
N ILE A 56 5.00 -11.82 8.76
CA ILE A 56 5.56 -11.31 10.01
C ILE A 56 4.81 -11.93 11.21
N LEU A 57 3.49 -11.90 11.21
CA LEU A 57 2.69 -12.47 12.30
C LEU A 57 2.91 -13.97 12.47
N HIS A 58 3.04 -14.72 11.38
CA HIS A 58 3.29 -16.16 11.43
C HIS A 58 4.70 -16.51 11.90
N THR A 59 5.70 -15.84 11.35
CA THR A 59 7.12 -16.14 11.65
C THR A 59 7.51 -15.69 13.05
N THR A 60 6.98 -14.56 13.52
CA THR A 60 7.27 -14.05 14.87
C THR A 60 6.46 -14.71 15.97
N HIS A 61 5.34 -15.39 15.65
CA HIS A 61 4.45 -16.00 16.62
C HIS A 61 5.18 -16.95 17.59
N PHE A 62 6.05 -17.80 17.07
CA PHE A 62 6.79 -18.76 17.88
C PHE A 62 7.78 -18.09 18.85
N GLN A 63 8.41 -17.01 18.44
CA GLN A 63 9.32 -16.24 19.29
C GLN A 63 8.55 -15.43 20.34
N MET A 64 7.37 -14.94 19.99
CA MET A 64 6.46 -14.29 20.94
C MET A 64 6.04 -15.26 22.06
N LEU A 65 5.73 -16.52 21.72
CA LEU A 65 5.40 -17.55 22.72
C LEU A 65 6.55 -17.89 23.67
N LYS A 66 7.79 -17.63 23.28
CA LYS A 66 9.00 -17.79 24.11
C LYS A 66 9.41 -16.52 24.85
N ASP A 67 8.64 -15.44 24.74
CA ASP A 67 8.97 -14.09 25.22
C ASP A 67 10.35 -13.59 24.70
N ASN A 68 10.76 -14.06 23.53
CA ASN A 68 12.03 -13.66 22.91
C ASN A 68 11.85 -12.41 22.06
N ARG A 69 11.65 -11.27 22.71
CA ARG A 69 11.37 -9.97 22.06
C ARG A 69 12.49 -9.51 21.15
N THR A 70 13.73 -9.74 21.56
CA THR A 70 14.90 -9.37 20.75
C THR A 70 14.85 -10.03 19.38
N GLN A 71 14.62 -11.34 19.36
CA GLN A 71 14.52 -12.09 18.10
C GLN A 71 13.32 -11.63 17.23
N VAL A 72 12.18 -11.29 17.86
CA VAL A 72 11.03 -10.73 17.14
C VAL A 72 11.42 -9.41 16.46
N TYR A 73 12.09 -8.52 17.17
CA TYR A 73 12.49 -7.21 16.65
C TYR A 73 13.55 -7.31 15.56
N GLU A 74 14.52 -8.22 15.72
CA GLU A 74 15.50 -8.51 14.67
C GLU A 74 14.84 -9.02 13.38
N MET A 75 13.89 -9.95 13.49
CA MET A 75 13.14 -10.46 12.33
C MET A 75 12.32 -9.37 11.64
N ILE A 76 11.67 -8.49 12.40
CA ILE A 76 10.90 -7.38 11.85
C ILE A 76 11.82 -6.37 11.14
N ASN A 77 12.97 -6.05 11.73
CA ASN A 77 13.94 -5.15 11.12
C ASN A 77 14.50 -5.74 9.81
N GLU A 78 14.77 -7.04 9.78
CA GLU A 78 15.21 -7.71 8.55
C GLU A 78 14.17 -7.60 7.43
N VAL A 79 12.89 -7.83 7.73
CA VAL A 79 11.81 -7.64 6.76
C VAL A 79 11.72 -6.19 6.29
N CYS A 80 11.90 -5.21 7.20
CA CYS A 80 11.88 -3.80 6.84
C CYS A 80 13.07 -3.37 5.96
N SER A 81 14.15 -4.16 5.93
CA SER A 81 15.30 -3.88 5.05
C SER A 81 14.98 -4.03 3.56
N HIS A 82 13.87 -4.66 3.20
CA HIS A 82 13.41 -4.74 1.82
C HIS A 82 12.93 -3.39 1.28
N GLU A 83 13.36 -3.06 0.06
CA GLU A 83 13.11 -1.76 -0.60
C GLU A 83 11.64 -1.32 -0.69
N LYS A 84 10.69 -2.28 -0.61
CA LYS A 84 9.26 -1.98 -0.70
C LYS A 84 8.64 -1.57 0.64
N ILE A 85 9.29 -1.86 1.76
CA ILE A 85 8.76 -1.62 3.10
C ILE A 85 9.44 -0.38 3.72
N ASN A 86 8.64 0.63 4.03
CA ASN A 86 9.13 1.88 4.60
C ASN A 86 9.22 1.82 6.11
N ARG A 87 8.25 1.14 6.75
CA ARG A 87 8.11 1.14 8.20
C ARG A 87 7.26 -0.02 8.69
N ILE A 88 7.62 -0.55 9.85
CA ILE A 88 6.81 -1.54 10.56
C ILE A 88 6.68 -1.07 12.01
N ARG A 89 5.44 -1.12 12.55
CA ARG A 89 5.13 -0.75 13.92
C ARG A 89 4.29 -1.82 14.61
N LEU A 90 4.51 -2.00 15.90
CA LEU A 90 3.65 -2.78 16.79
C LEU A 90 3.00 -1.83 17.79
N PHE A 91 1.68 -1.84 17.82
CA PHE A 91 0.88 -1.04 18.75
C PHE A 91 0.23 -1.91 19.83
N SER A 92 0.12 -1.34 21.03
CA SER A 92 -0.78 -1.88 22.05
C SER A 92 -2.24 -1.66 21.65
N THR A 93 -3.17 -2.31 22.37
CA THR A 93 -4.60 -2.05 22.27
C THR A 93 -4.98 -0.62 22.67
N ALA A 94 -4.14 0.06 23.44
CA ALA A 94 -4.29 1.47 23.81
C ALA A 94 -3.72 2.45 22.77
N GLY A 95 -3.21 1.97 21.63
CA GLY A 95 -2.66 2.82 20.57
C GLY A 95 -1.24 3.34 20.82
N HIS A 96 -0.52 2.82 21.81
CA HIS A 96 0.90 3.18 22.02
C HIS A 96 1.83 2.27 21.23
N VAL A 97 2.88 2.85 20.65
CA VAL A 97 3.93 2.12 19.91
C VAL A 97 4.80 1.35 20.87
N HIS A 98 4.74 0.03 20.82
CA HIS A 98 5.64 -0.87 21.55
C HIS A 98 6.95 -1.11 20.81
N PHE A 99 6.89 -1.14 19.51
CA PHE A 99 8.05 -1.30 18.64
C PHE A 99 7.83 -0.52 17.34
N SER A 100 8.91 0.07 16.83
CA SER A 100 8.96 0.67 15.50
C SER A 100 10.35 0.45 14.91
N THR A 101 10.42 0.26 13.60
CA THR A 101 11.68 0.28 12.85
C THR A 101 12.27 1.69 12.75
N LEU A 102 11.53 2.73 13.20
CA LEU A 102 12.01 4.09 13.40
C LEU A 102 12.14 4.38 14.91
N GLU A 103 13.36 4.46 15.42
CA GLU A 103 13.67 4.53 16.86
C GLU A 103 12.95 5.67 17.61
N GLY A 104 12.69 6.79 16.99
CA GLY A 104 12.06 7.95 17.64
C GLY A 104 10.57 7.82 17.96
N GLU A 105 9.91 6.70 17.64
CA GLU A 105 8.48 6.51 17.78
C GLU A 105 8.07 5.63 18.96
N ILE A 106 8.99 4.86 19.51
CA ILE A 106 8.71 3.93 20.60
C ILE A 106 8.19 4.68 21.83
N GLY A 107 7.09 4.22 22.39
CA GLY A 107 6.43 4.80 23.56
C GLY A 107 5.45 5.94 23.23
N LYS A 108 5.43 6.46 22.01
CA LYS A 108 4.51 7.51 21.59
C LYS A 108 3.12 6.93 21.32
N GLY A 109 2.11 7.76 21.55
CA GLY A 109 0.74 7.49 21.10
C GLY A 109 0.59 7.73 19.60
N MET A 110 -0.43 7.13 19.01
CA MET A 110 -0.76 7.33 17.60
C MET A 110 -0.97 8.79 17.21
N GLU A 111 -1.50 9.60 18.14
CA GLU A 111 -1.73 11.03 17.95
C GLU A 111 -0.44 11.85 17.84
N GLU A 112 0.65 11.36 18.46
CA GLU A 112 1.96 12.03 18.47
C GLU A 112 2.82 11.68 17.26
N ILE A 113 2.50 10.54 16.63
CA ILE A 113 3.20 10.08 15.44
C ILE A 113 2.47 10.69 14.25
N ASN A 114 2.75 11.92 13.88
CA ASN A 114 2.16 12.63 12.73
C ASN A 114 1.84 11.69 11.56
N THR A 115 0.81 10.88 11.73
CA THR A 115 0.16 10.21 10.64
C THR A 115 -0.92 11.19 10.21
N PRO A 116 -0.84 11.83 9.03
CA PRO A 116 -1.88 12.74 8.59
C PRO A 116 -3.17 11.96 8.43
N CYS A 117 -3.93 11.93 9.48
CA CYS A 117 -5.27 11.39 9.55
C CYS A 117 -6.21 12.57 9.72
N GLU A 118 -6.53 13.28 8.62
CA GLU A 118 -7.63 14.25 8.66
C GLU A 118 -8.97 13.59 9.01
N GLU A 119 -9.07 12.25 8.88
CA GLU A 119 -10.25 11.46 9.22
C GLU A 119 -10.09 10.59 10.48
N CYS A 120 -8.92 10.56 11.11
CA CYS A 120 -8.74 9.92 12.42
C CYS A 120 -9.23 10.85 13.53
N ASN A 121 -10.50 11.16 13.51
CA ASN A 121 -11.17 11.69 14.68
C ASN A 121 -11.06 10.62 15.77
N SER A 122 -10.75 11.02 16.98
CA SER A 122 -10.36 10.28 18.17
C SER A 122 -11.20 9.03 18.56
N ASP A 123 -12.23 8.70 17.80
CA ASP A 123 -13.17 7.61 18.10
C ASP A 123 -12.88 6.30 17.35
N VAL A 124 -11.86 6.25 16.46
CA VAL A 124 -11.61 5.12 15.55
C VAL A 124 -10.80 3.99 16.20
N PHE A 125 -10.18 4.21 17.34
CA PHE A 125 -9.39 3.21 18.10
C PHE A 125 -10.12 2.63 19.33
N LEU A 126 -11.43 2.72 19.41
CA LEU A 126 -12.18 2.02 20.46
C LEU A 126 -12.41 0.55 20.04
N PRO A 127 -11.96 -0.42 20.86
CA PRO A 127 -11.95 -1.84 20.54
C PRO A 127 -13.33 -2.47 20.29
N ASP A 128 -14.41 -1.77 20.59
CA ASP A 128 -15.76 -2.34 20.61
C ASP A 128 -16.66 -1.95 19.41
N SER A 129 -16.24 -1.06 18.52
CA SER A 129 -17.14 -0.54 17.48
C SER A 129 -16.74 -0.81 16.03
N HIS A 130 -15.51 -1.22 15.74
CA HIS A 130 -15.12 -1.66 14.39
C HIS A 130 -14.26 -2.93 14.44
N PRO A 131 -14.58 -3.95 13.62
CA PRO A 131 -13.64 -5.03 13.35
C PRO A 131 -12.49 -4.42 12.56
N LEU A 132 -11.42 -4.01 13.23
CA LEU A 132 -10.16 -3.54 12.64
C LEU A 132 -9.37 -4.69 11.97
N GLY A 133 -10.08 -5.68 11.46
CA GLY A 133 -9.47 -6.65 10.58
C GLY A 133 -9.03 -5.96 9.30
N ASN A 134 -7.72 -5.83 9.08
CA ASN A 134 -7.10 -5.36 7.86
C ASN A 134 -7.57 -3.97 7.40
N SER A 135 -7.37 -2.95 8.23
CA SER A 135 -7.56 -1.56 7.78
C SER A 135 -6.42 -1.17 6.83
N ARG A 136 -6.80 -0.59 5.69
CA ARG A 136 -5.86 -0.14 4.64
C ARG A 136 -6.05 1.35 4.44
N ARG A 137 -4.94 2.10 4.44
CA ARG A 137 -4.94 3.55 4.25
C ARG A 137 -3.84 3.95 3.29
N ILE A 138 -4.12 4.94 2.44
CA ILE A 138 -3.12 5.57 1.57
C ILE A 138 -3.02 7.03 2.01
N PHE A 139 -1.82 7.49 2.24
CA PHE A 139 -1.53 8.86 2.64
C PHE A 139 -0.21 9.32 2.02
N HIS A 140 0.09 10.61 2.11
CA HIS A 140 1.38 11.16 1.69
C HIS A 140 2.25 11.37 2.93
N ASN A 141 3.51 10.94 2.85
CA ASN A 141 4.50 11.25 3.88
C ASN A 141 4.99 12.71 3.76
N ASP A 142 5.85 13.15 4.69
CA ASP A 142 6.42 14.51 4.70
C ASP A 142 7.26 14.82 3.45
N GLN A 143 7.65 13.82 2.69
CA GLN A 143 8.39 13.95 1.41
C GLN A 143 7.45 13.99 0.20
N GLY A 144 6.12 13.88 0.42
CA GLY A 144 5.11 13.87 -0.63
C GLY A 144 4.98 12.52 -1.35
N GLU A 145 5.56 11.45 -0.83
CA GLU A 145 5.41 10.11 -1.40
C GLU A 145 4.11 9.45 -0.93
N GLU A 146 3.40 8.80 -1.84
CA GLU A 146 2.25 7.97 -1.50
C GLU A 146 2.70 6.71 -0.75
N ILE A 147 2.18 6.54 0.47
CA ILE A 147 2.43 5.41 1.35
C ILE A 147 1.13 4.63 1.54
N LEU A 148 1.21 3.32 1.34
CA LEU A 148 0.16 2.40 1.73
C LEU A 148 0.47 1.84 3.12
N SER A 149 -0.47 2.00 4.05
CA SER A 149 -0.41 1.41 5.38
C SER A 149 -1.47 0.31 5.51
N VAL A 150 -1.04 -0.85 5.96
CA VAL A 150 -1.90 -1.99 6.30
C VAL A 150 -1.76 -2.27 7.79
N THR A 151 -2.89 -2.25 8.51
CA THR A 151 -2.93 -2.58 9.94
C THR A 151 -3.64 -3.91 10.13
N THR A 152 -2.99 -4.84 10.82
CA THR A 152 -3.49 -6.20 11.08
C THR A 152 -3.57 -6.47 12.57
N GLU A 153 -4.66 -7.10 13.02
CA GLU A 153 -4.85 -7.48 14.42
C GLU A 153 -3.93 -8.62 14.84
N ILE A 154 -3.29 -8.47 15.99
CA ILE A 154 -2.60 -9.56 16.66
C ILE A 154 -3.61 -10.23 17.60
N ARG A 155 -4.19 -11.35 17.13
CA ARG A 155 -5.25 -12.05 17.84
C ARG A 155 -4.71 -12.98 18.91
N ASN A 156 -5.39 -13.03 20.05
CA ASN A 156 -5.13 -14.00 21.12
C ASN A 156 -5.60 -15.38 20.70
N LYS A 157 -4.64 -16.25 20.36
CA LYS A 157 -4.90 -17.66 19.98
C LYS A 157 -4.76 -18.55 21.22
N PRO A 158 -5.34 -19.78 21.20
CA PRO A 158 -5.16 -20.74 22.30
C PRO A 158 -3.70 -20.91 22.73
N SER A 159 -2.77 -20.94 21.79
CA SER A 159 -1.33 -21.00 22.07
C SER A 159 -0.79 -19.82 22.85
N CYS A 160 -1.40 -18.63 22.75
CA CYS A 160 -0.97 -17.44 23.47
C CYS A 160 -1.39 -17.43 24.94
N TYR A 161 -2.60 -17.91 25.27
CA TYR A 161 -3.09 -17.94 26.65
C TYR A 161 -2.82 -19.24 27.40
N THR A 162 -2.24 -20.27 26.74
CA THR A 162 -1.74 -21.48 27.38
C THR A 162 -0.22 -21.55 27.48
N ALA A 163 0.51 -20.56 26.95
CA ALA A 163 1.96 -20.49 27.00
C ALA A 163 2.48 -20.33 28.44
N ALA A 164 3.57 -21.03 28.76
CA ALA A 164 4.11 -21.04 30.14
C ALA A 164 4.83 -19.73 30.53
N CYS A 165 5.29 -18.94 29.57
CA CYS A 165 6.13 -17.76 29.79
C CYS A 165 5.33 -16.47 30.06
N HIS A 166 4.17 -16.30 29.45
CA HIS A 166 3.23 -15.23 29.77
C HIS A 166 1.84 -15.68 29.33
N VAL A 167 0.86 -15.38 30.16
CA VAL A 167 -0.52 -15.83 29.95
C VAL A 167 -1.40 -14.61 29.75
N HIS A 168 -1.94 -14.48 28.53
CA HIS A 168 -3.01 -13.53 28.28
C HIS A 168 -4.36 -14.16 28.72
N PRO A 169 -5.24 -13.40 29.38
CA PRO A 169 -6.58 -13.91 29.72
C PRO A 169 -7.32 -14.37 28.46
N PRO A 170 -8.03 -15.52 28.47
CA PRO A 170 -8.71 -16.05 27.28
C PRO A 170 -9.83 -15.16 26.73
N ASP A 171 -10.38 -14.27 27.57
CA ASP A 171 -11.41 -13.28 27.23
C ASP A 171 -10.87 -12.11 26.43
N VAL A 172 -9.57 -11.80 26.52
CA VAL A 172 -8.91 -10.80 25.69
C VAL A 172 -8.76 -11.34 24.29
N LYS A 173 -9.44 -10.76 23.31
CA LYS A 173 -9.44 -11.23 21.91
C LYS A 173 -8.28 -10.69 21.08
N ILE A 174 -7.89 -9.45 21.32
CA ILE A 174 -6.86 -8.72 20.56
C ILE A 174 -5.74 -8.35 21.52
N LEU A 175 -4.52 -8.66 21.16
CA LEU A 175 -3.30 -8.38 21.95
C LEU A 175 -2.61 -7.07 21.53
N GLY A 176 -2.85 -6.62 20.30
CA GLY A 176 -2.28 -5.43 19.72
C GLY A 176 -2.49 -5.40 18.21
N PHE A 177 -1.77 -4.50 17.56
CA PHE A 177 -1.86 -4.31 16.10
C PHE A 177 -0.46 -4.26 15.49
N LEU A 178 -0.33 -4.86 14.33
CA LEU A 178 0.84 -4.74 13.46
C LEU A 178 0.48 -3.80 12.31
N GLU A 179 1.24 -2.74 12.15
CA GLU A 179 1.17 -1.85 10.99
C GLU A 179 2.39 -2.07 10.10
N VAL A 180 2.14 -2.28 8.81
CA VAL A 180 3.18 -2.36 7.77
C VAL A 180 2.92 -1.24 6.77
N GLN A 181 3.93 -0.41 6.53
CA GLN A 181 3.87 0.69 5.58
C GLN A 181 4.80 0.41 4.40
N GLY A 182 4.27 0.54 3.17
CA GLY A 182 5.04 0.39 1.94
C GLY A 182 4.90 1.60 1.02
N SER A 183 5.96 1.90 0.26
CA SER A 183 5.96 2.99 -0.72
C SER A 183 5.23 2.59 -2.00
N LEU A 184 4.33 3.46 -2.47
CA LEU A 184 3.68 3.36 -3.77
C LEU A 184 4.43 4.14 -4.87
N ALA A 185 5.57 4.76 -4.55
CA ALA A 185 6.35 5.59 -5.49
C ALA A 185 6.71 4.82 -6.79
N ASN A 186 7.09 3.54 -6.67
CA ASN A 186 7.41 2.70 -7.82
C ASN A 186 6.21 2.46 -8.74
N ILE A 187 4.98 2.47 -8.23
CA ILE A 187 3.75 2.31 -9.03
C ILE A 187 3.57 3.51 -9.96
N GLY A 188 3.77 4.73 -9.45
CA GLY A 188 3.72 5.95 -10.25
C GLY A 188 4.77 5.96 -11.35
N VAL A 189 5.99 5.53 -11.06
CA VAL A 189 7.08 5.42 -12.03
C VAL A 189 6.77 4.38 -13.09
N GLN A 190 6.33 3.18 -12.72
CA GLN A 190 5.96 2.13 -13.66
C GLN A 190 4.79 2.56 -14.56
N ALA A 191 3.72 3.11 -13.99
CA ALA A 191 2.58 3.61 -14.76
C ALA A 191 2.99 4.73 -15.75
N SER A 192 3.88 5.63 -15.34
CA SER A 192 4.41 6.70 -16.21
C SER A 192 5.28 6.14 -17.34
N SER A 193 6.09 5.14 -17.06
CA SER A 193 6.93 4.45 -18.06
C SER A 193 6.08 3.75 -19.12
N TYR A 194 5.03 3.03 -18.73
CA TYR A 194 4.08 2.42 -19.66
C TYR A 194 3.36 3.46 -20.50
N ARG A 195 2.90 4.56 -19.89
CA ARG A 195 2.27 5.67 -20.62
C ARG A 195 3.20 6.26 -21.67
N ASN A 196 4.46 6.48 -21.32
CA ASN A 196 5.45 7.02 -22.25
C ASN A 196 5.75 6.04 -23.39
N SER A 197 5.82 4.75 -23.10
CA SER A 197 6.00 3.71 -24.10
C SER A 197 4.83 3.66 -25.10
N ILE A 198 3.58 3.70 -24.62
CA ILE A 198 2.39 3.74 -25.49
C ILE A 198 2.39 5.00 -26.35
N ALA A 199 2.73 6.17 -25.78
CA ALA A 199 2.81 7.42 -26.52
C ALA A 199 3.89 7.36 -27.63
N THR A 200 5.05 6.78 -27.32
CA THR A 200 6.15 6.62 -28.29
C THR A 200 5.74 5.68 -29.43
N PHE A 201 5.10 4.54 -29.13
CA PHE A 201 4.58 3.64 -30.15
C PHE A 201 3.50 4.30 -31.02
N GLY A 202 2.62 5.09 -30.42
CA GLY A 202 1.60 5.84 -31.18
C GLY A 202 2.20 6.86 -32.16
N VAL A 203 3.29 7.52 -31.77
CA VAL A 203 4.00 8.50 -32.64
C VAL A 203 4.78 7.81 -33.76
N THR A 204 5.34 6.62 -33.53
CA THR A 204 6.12 5.89 -34.57
C THR A 204 5.23 5.22 -35.63
N LEU A 205 3.94 5.03 -35.36
CA LEU A 205 2.98 4.44 -36.31
C LEU A 205 2.27 5.49 -37.19
N LEU A 206 2.46 6.78 -36.95
CA LEU A 206 1.94 7.90 -37.74
C LEU A 206 2.95 8.46 -38.68
#